data_7886bbaf43167b42dcbe9edb51f26c0d
#
_entry.id   7886bbaf43167b42dcbe9edb51f26c0d
#
_cell.length_a   1.000
_cell.length_b   1.000
_cell.length_c   1.000
_cell.angle_alpha   90.00
_cell.angle_beta   90.00
_cell.angle_gamma   90.00
#
_symmetry.space_group_name_H-M   'P 1'
#
loop_
_entity.id
_entity.type
_entity.pdbx_description
1 polymer ?
#
loop_
_entity_poly.entity_id
_entity_poly.type
_entity_poly.pdbx_seq_one_letter_code
_entity_poly.pdbx_strand_id
1 'polypeptide(L)'
;MAMPLAARPIQRAWLWGSLAVAVIVLTHIPAFFHRLLDGDEAIYGSIAALMNRGGALYAAGGVDNKPPGIFWVYSATFHFAGTYQMTAIHAVGLLVMLATCALIFTIARSMAGVRAGILSALIYGILTGAGNPRLLASNTEIFMMLPLTASVLFMLRRQWLWSGALLVAAGAFRQSAAVNLLLLPVAVILLEPPGTRLRAYRWFAGGLIAGLLVGGALLAVTGSIPGFFDWTVGSLFGYASTNWTPALIWQRSQDSIAPFVGSMVVVWVAAVTFAWRWKRLPAGERVVVAWLVVAVPGSLAGGHLSWHYFIQLMGPLALLAAFAFDKALNMPARRWVTAAAIVGIGAPMLGWGAFDLVADPLTYDFRAPVPQHEAVASYIRTHTSPQDRVFVWGDWPALYIESDRIMSSRFPGFLRGFSRGSGLAPNNWDTTPEVWPELQADLTQNPPALIVDTAHGNWSDFSMYPMSNYPVLANFVTSRYHVVATVDQTVIYALNS
;
A
#
# COMPACT_ATOMS: atom_id res chain seq x y z
N MET A 1 -51.47 -11.27 22.97
CA MET A 1 -50.91 -11.33 21.63
C MET A 1 -49.39 -11.20 21.74
N ALA A 2 -48.68 -12.31 21.79
CA ALA A 2 -47.19 -12.31 22.01
C ALA A 2 -46.52 -12.29 20.64
N MET A 3 -45.72 -11.24 20.38
CA MET A 3 -44.86 -11.19 19.20
C MET A 3 -43.84 -12.35 19.21
N PRO A 4 -43.60 -12.98 18.07
CA PRO A 4 -42.66 -14.08 17.98
C PRO A 4 -41.25 -13.67 18.34
N LEU A 5 -40.65 -14.32 19.32
CA LEU A 5 -39.31 -14.10 19.87
C LEU A 5 -38.15 -14.24 18.86
N ALA A 6 -38.44 -14.77 17.66
CA ALA A 6 -37.42 -15.01 16.62
C ALA A 6 -36.93 -13.75 15.85
N ALA A 7 -37.70 -12.66 15.81
CA ALA A 7 -37.34 -11.46 15.08
C ALA A 7 -36.26 -10.59 15.81
N ARG A 8 -36.20 -10.66 17.14
CA ARG A 8 -35.29 -9.83 17.97
C ARG A 8 -33.78 -10.07 17.73
N PRO A 9 -33.26 -11.30 17.55
CA PRO A 9 -31.81 -11.48 17.35
C PRO A 9 -31.31 -10.99 15.98
N ILE A 10 -32.13 -11.07 14.93
CA ILE A 10 -31.75 -10.61 13.59
C ILE A 10 -31.70 -9.09 13.55
N GLN A 11 -32.67 -8.39 14.13
CA GLN A 11 -32.69 -6.92 14.21
C GLN A 11 -31.48 -6.37 14.98
N ARG A 12 -31.07 -7.03 16.07
CA ARG A 12 -29.87 -6.64 16.83
C ARG A 12 -28.59 -6.84 16.02
N ALA A 13 -28.49 -7.89 15.21
CA ALA A 13 -27.31 -8.14 14.38
C ALA A 13 -27.12 -7.07 13.30
N TRP A 14 -28.22 -6.60 12.67
CA TRP A 14 -28.18 -5.49 11.72
C TRP A 14 -27.71 -4.18 12.38
N LEU A 15 -28.23 -3.87 13.56
CA LEU A 15 -27.81 -2.68 14.31
C LEU A 15 -26.31 -2.68 14.61
N TRP A 16 -25.78 -3.80 15.12
CA TRP A 16 -24.36 -3.94 15.40
C TRP A 16 -23.49 -3.92 14.14
N GLY A 17 -23.96 -4.51 13.05
CA GLY A 17 -23.31 -4.46 11.76
C GLY A 17 -23.22 -3.04 11.21
N SER A 18 -24.34 -2.29 11.24
CA SER A 18 -24.35 -0.89 10.81
C SER A 18 -23.47 0.00 11.67
N LEU A 19 -23.47 -0.21 13.00
CA LEU A 19 -22.58 0.53 13.91
C LEU A 19 -21.10 0.22 13.60
N ALA A 20 -20.76 -1.04 13.35
CA ALA A 20 -19.41 -1.43 12.96
C ALA A 20 -18.98 -0.73 11.66
N VAL A 21 -19.82 -0.72 10.64
CA VAL A 21 -19.55 0.01 9.38
C VAL A 21 -19.39 1.50 9.64
N ALA A 22 -20.24 2.12 10.45
CA ALA A 22 -20.13 3.52 10.80
C ALA A 22 -18.79 3.84 11.49
N VAL A 23 -18.37 3.01 12.47
CA VAL A 23 -17.06 3.18 13.14
C VAL A 23 -15.92 3.03 12.13
N ILE A 24 -15.96 2.04 11.27
CA ILE A 24 -14.94 1.82 10.23
C ILE A 24 -14.85 3.05 9.31
N VAL A 25 -15.99 3.56 8.82
CA VAL A 25 -16.00 4.76 7.96
C VAL A 25 -15.44 5.97 8.71
N LEU A 26 -15.84 6.17 9.98
CA LEU A 26 -15.37 7.29 10.80
C LEU A 26 -13.84 7.26 11.00
N THR A 27 -13.23 6.07 11.16
CA THR A 27 -11.76 5.96 11.29
C THR A 27 -11.01 6.27 10.00
N HIS A 28 -11.69 6.25 8.85
CA HIS A 28 -11.09 6.56 7.54
C HIS A 28 -11.40 7.98 7.05
N ILE A 29 -12.26 8.73 7.76
CA ILE A 29 -12.57 10.14 7.40
C ILE A 29 -11.30 11.00 7.29
N PRO A 30 -10.26 10.88 8.16
CA PRO A 30 -9.06 11.70 8.05
C PRO A 30 -8.40 11.65 6.66
N ALA A 31 -8.49 10.53 5.94
CA ALA A 31 -7.96 10.43 4.58
C ALA A 31 -8.53 11.48 3.60
N PHE A 32 -9.73 11.98 3.84
CA PHE A 32 -10.38 12.95 2.97
C PHE A 32 -10.01 14.40 3.25
N PHE A 33 -9.28 14.66 4.33
CA PHE A 33 -8.78 15.99 4.67
C PHE A 33 -7.36 16.25 4.16
N HIS A 34 -6.68 15.23 3.66
CA HIS A 34 -5.34 15.31 3.11
C HIS A 34 -5.36 14.97 1.62
N ARG A 35 -4.63 15.72 0.84
CA ARG A 35 -4.50 15.44 -0.60
C ARG A 35 -3.64 14.20 -0.85
N LEU A 36 -2.59 14.01 -0.05
CA LEU A 36 -1.69 12.88 -0.07
C LEU A 36 -1.45 12.39 1.36
N LEU A 37 -1.38 11.09 1.53
CA LEU A 37 -1.14 10.43 2.82
C LEU A 37 0.21 9.70 2.86
N ASP A 38 0.77 9.39 1.68
CA ASP A 38 2.06 8.73 1.52
C ASP A 38 2.74 9.19 0.22
N GLY A 39 4.08 9.19 0.21
CA GLY A 39 4.86 9.47 -1.00
C GLY A 39 4.59 8.47 -2.13
N ASP A 40 4.28 7.22 -1.81
CA ASP A 40 3.92 6.19 -2.78
C ASP A 40 2.66 6.59 -3.59
N GLU A 41 1.64 7.22 -2.96
CA GLU A 41 0.46 7.75 -3.68
C GLU A 41 0.85 8.79 -4.73
N ALA A 42 1.84 9.61 -4.42
CA ALA A 42 2.33 10.62 -5.35
C ALA A 42 3.03 9.99 -6.57
N ILE A 43 3.79 8.91 -6.35
CA ILE A 43 4.41 8.12 -7.43
C ILE A 43 3.31 7.53 -8.32
N TYR A 44 2.32 6.84 -7.72
CA TYR A 44 1.25 6.20 -8.48
C TYR A 44 0.40 7.21 -9.25
N GLY A 45 0.08 8.34 -8.63
CA GLY A 45 -0.67 9.41 -9.27
C GLY A 45 0.07 10.04 -10.44
N SER A 46 1.36 10.31 -10.29
CA SER A 46 2.18 10.90 -11.36
C SER A 46 2.31 9.96 -12.56
N ILE A 47 2.52 8.67 -12.33
CA ILE A 47 2.55 7.63 -13.37
C ILE A 47 1.19 7.50 -14.05
N ALA A 48 0.11 7.41 -13.28
CA ALA A 48 -1.25 7.30 -13.81
C ALA A 48 -1.63 8.51 -14.71
N ALA A 49 -1.16 9.70 -14.35
CA ALA A 49 -1.37 10.90 -15.14
C ALA A 49 -0.66 10.85 -16.51
N LEU A 50 0.55 10.27 -16.59
CA LEU A 50 1.24 10.01 -17.86
C LEU A 50 0.55 8.90 -18.66
N MET A 51 0.11 7.81 -18.02
CA MET A 51 -0.64 6.74 -18.70
C MET A 51 -1.91 7.28 -19.37
N ASN A 52 -2.64 8.19 -18.72
CA ASN A 52 -3.84 8.80 -19.27
C ASN A 52 -3.54 9.78 -20.43
N ARG A 53 -2.27 10.07 -20.68
CA ARG A 53 -1.80 10.82 -21.87
C ARG A 53 -1.26 9.91 -22.97
N GLY A 54 -1.51 8.60 -22.87
CA GLY A 54 -1.16 7.60 -23.89
C GLY A 54 0.20 6.94 -23.69
N GLY A 55 0.91 7.21 -22.60
CA GLY A 55 2.17 6.52 -22.28
C GLY A 55 1.91 5.09 -21.80
N ALA A 56 2.67 4.11 -22.32
CA ALA A 56 2.63 2.75 -21.80
C ALA A 56 3.37 2.65 -20.45
N LEU A 57 2.78 1.97 -19.48
CA LEU A 57 3.41 1.69 -18.18
C LEU A 57 4.72 0.91 -18.36
N TYR A 58 5.70 1.18 -17.53
CA TYR A 58 7.10 0.70 -17.59
C TYR A 58 7.87 1.18 -18.84
N ALA A 59 7.34 2.20 -19.50
CA ALA A 59 7.94 2.90 -20.62
C ALA A 59 7.62 4.41 -20.49
N ALA A 60 7.23 5.08 -21.57
CA ALA A 60 6.92 6.50 -21.56
C ALA A 60 5.74 6.93 -20.63
N GLY A 61 4.95 5.98 -20.15
CA GLY A 61 3.87 6.21 -19.18
C GLY A 61 4.30 6.20 -17.71
N GLY A 62 5.58 6.05 -17.47
CA GLY A 62 6.15 6.02 -16.12
C GLY A 62 6.67 4.64 -15.72
N VAL A 63 7.67 4.65 -14.83
CA VAL A 63 8.36 3.44 -14.36
C VAL A 63 8.41 3.38 -12.84
N ASP A 64 8.21 2.19 -12.31
CA ASP A 64 8.31 1.87 -10.88
C ASP A 64 8.49 0.36 -10.70
N ASN A 65 8.90 -0.07 -9.50
CA ASN A 65 9.10 -1.48 -9.18
C ASN A 65 7.82 -2.22 -8.75
N LYS A 66 6.69 -1.52 -8.63
CA LYS A 66 5.41 -2.14 -8.27
C LYS A 66 4.74 -2.81 -9.46
N PRO A 67 3.97 -3.90 -9.26
CA PRO A 67 3.14 -4.50 -10.29
C PRO A 67 2.03 -3.57 -10.79
N PRO A 68 1.41 -3.87 -11.96
CA PRO A 68 0.61 -2.90 -12.71
C PRO A 68 -0.73 -2.51 -12.07
N GLY A 69 -1.26 -3.33 -11.15
CA GLY A 69 -2.63 -3.18 -10.63
C GLY A 69 -2.91 -1.81 -10.02
N ILE A 70 -1.96 -1.27 -9.24
CA ILE A 70 -2.15 0.03 -8.60
C ILE A 70 -2.22 1.16 -9.62
N PHE A 71 -1.36 1.15 -10.63
CA PHE A 71 -1.34 2.16 -11.69
C PHE A 71 -2.61 2.12 -12.53
N TRP A 72 -3.14 0.93 -12.82
CA TRP A 72 -4.41 0.78 -13.53
C TRP A 72 -5.59 1.34 -12.71
N VAL A 73 -5.60 1.12 -11.39
CA VAL A 73 -6.64 1.69 -10.51
C VAL A 73 -6.58 3.21 -10.51
N TYR A 74 -5.39 3.78 -10.32
CA TYR A 74 -5.20 5.24 -10.33
C TYR A 74 -5.54 5.84 -11.69
N SER A 75 -5.05 5.24 -12.79
CA SER A 75 -5.33 5.69 -14.15
C SER A 75 -6.83 5.65 -14.46
N ALA A 76 -7.52 4.55 -14.14
CA ALA A 76 -8.96 4.45 -14.31
C ALA A 76 -9.70 5.49 -13.46
N THR A 77 -9.33 5.67 -12.20
CA THR A 77 -9.96 6.67 -11.33
C THR A 77 -9.76 8.08 -11.88
N PHE A 78 -8.56 8.43 -12.31
CA PHE A 78 -8.29 9.74 -12.89
C PHE A 78 -8.97 9.96 -14.25
N HIS A 79 -9.14 8.90 -15.03
CA HIS A 79 -9.88 8.98 -16.28
C HIS A 79 -11.33 9.45 -16.08
N PHE A 80 -11.99 8.96 -15.03
CA PHE A 80 -13.40 9.30 -14.75
C PHE A 80 -13.58 10.51 -13.84
N ALA A 81 -12.69 10.71 -12.85
CA ALA A 81 -12.82 11.76 -11.85
C ALA A 81 -12.02 13.02 -12.17
N GLY A 82 -11.04 12.94 -13.07
CA GLY A 82 -10.09 14.01 -13.40
C GLY A 82 -8.70 13.72 -12.82
N THR A 83 -7.68 14.25 -13.53
CA THR A 83 -6.27 14.08 -13.15
C THR A 83 -6.02 14.63 -11.74
N TYR A 84 -5.30 13.88 -10.92
CA TYR A 84 -4.95 14.23 -9.55
C TYR A 84 -6.11 14.41 -8.57
N GLN A 85 -7.28 13.86 -8.88
CA GLN A 85 -8.41 13.81 -7.95
C GLN A 85 -8.18 12.75 -6.85
N MET A 86 -7.30 13.07 -5.90
CA MET A 86 -6.87 12.14 -4.85
C MET A 86 -8.01 11.75 -3.92
N THR A 87 -8.99 12.66 -3.67
CA THR A 87 -10.21 12.33 -2.92
C THR A 87 -10.98 11.15 -3.54
N ALA A 88 -11.00 11.06 -4.89
CA ALA A 88 -11.61 9.92 -5.56
C ALA A 88 -10.80 8.63 -5.37
N ILE A 89 -9.47 8.71 -5.37
CA ILE A 89 -8.58 7.58 -5.04
C ILE A 89 -8.85 7.10 -3.61
N HIS A 90 -8.91 8.00 -2.64
CA HIS A 90 -9.22 7.65 -1.24
C HIS A 90 -10.61 7.01 -1.10
N ALA A 91 -11.60 7.49 -1.86
CA ALA A 91 -12.93 6.87 -1.89
C ALA A 91 -12.89 5.45 -2.47
N VAL A 92 -12.14 5.21 -3.54
CA VAL A 92 -11.95 3.86 -4.10
C VAL A 92 -11.21 2.97 -3.10
N GLY A 93 -10.17 3.46 -2.44
CA GLY A 93 -9.45 2.75 -1.38
C GLY A 93 -10.36 2.35 -0.22
N LEU A 94 -11.21 3.27 0.26
CA LEU A 94 -12.22 2.99 1.30
C LEU A 94 -13.22 1.91 0.85
N LEU A 95 -13.71 1.97 -0.39
CA LEU A 95 -14.63 0.95 -0.92
C LEU A 95 -13.98 -0.44 -0.98
N VAL A 96 -12.74 -0.53 -1.44
CA VAL A 96 -11.97 -1.78 -1.48
C VAL A 96 -11.73 -2.32 -0.07
N MET A 97 -11.40 -1.46 0.88
CA MET A 97 -11.23 -1.84 2.29
C MET A 97 -12.54 -2.36 2.90
N LEU A 98 -13.68 -1.69 2.66
CA LEU A 98 -15.00 -2.15 3.10
C LEU A 98 -15.37 -3.50 2.46
N ALA A 99 -15.06 -3.71 1.19
CA ALA A 99 -15.23 -5.00 0.53
C ALA A 99 -14.36 -6.10 1.18
N THR A 100 -13.14 -5.76 1.57
CA THR A 100 -12.26 -6.67 2.33
C THR A 100 -12.84 -6.99 3.71
N CYS A 101 -13.39 -6.00 4.43
CA CYS A 101 -14.13 -6.22 5.68
C CYS A 101 -15.31 -7.20 5.49
N ALA A 102 -16.05 -7.09 4.38
CA ALA A 102 -17.15 -8.00 4.09
C ALA A 102 -16.67 -9.45 3.83
N LEU A 103 -15.51 -9.63 3.20
CA LEU A 103 -14.90 -10.95 3.04
C LEU A 103 -14.41 -11.53 4.38
N ILE A 104 -13.77 -10.72 5.22
CA ILE A 104 -13.32 -11.09 6.57
C ILE A 104 -14.52 -11.47 7.44
N PHE A 105 -15.60 -10.66 7.41
CA PHE A 105 -16.88 -10.99 8.04
C PHE A 105 -17.38 -12.36 7.59
N THR A 106 -17.35 -12.61 6.28
CA THR A 106 -17.86 -13.86 5.69
C THR A 106 -17.05 -15.07 6.15
N ILE A 107 -15.72 -14.96 6.21
CA ILE A 107 -14.83 -16.01 6.74
C ILE A 107 -15.18 -16.29 8.20
N ALA A 108 -15.16 -15.27 9.04
CA ALA A 108 -15.39 -15.44 10.48
C ALA A 108 -16.81 -15.93 10.79
N ARG A 109 -17.82 -15.40 10.09
CA ARG A 109 -19.21 -15.85 10.23
C ARG A 109 -19.37 -17.33 9.93
N SER A 110 -18.70 -17.84 8.90
CA SER A 110 -18.77 -19.26 8.52
C SER A 110 -18.13 -20.19 9.55
N MET A 111 -17.21 -19.70 10.38
CA MET A 111 -16.47 -20.47 11.37
C MET A 111 -17.04 -20.34 12.79
N ALA A 112 -17.43 -19.13 13.20
CA ALA A 112 -17.78 -18.81 14.59
C ALA A 112 -19.09 -17.99 14.74
N GLY A 113 -19.83 -17.77 13.65
CA GLY A 113 -21.13 -17.09 13.67
C GLY A 113 -21.06 -15.58 13.48
N VAL A 114 -22.25 -14.94 13.48
CA VAL A 114 -22.43 -13.53 13.08
C VAL A 114 -21.64 -12.56 13.98
N ARG A 115 -21.59 -12.81 15.30
CA ARG A 115 -20.88 -11.95 16.25
C ARG A 115 -19.38 -11.92 15.96
N ALA A 116 -18.77 -13.11 15.75
CA ALA A 116 -17.37 -13.20 15.36
C ALA A 116 -17.11 -12.50 14.01
N GLY A 117 -18.05 -12.59 13.05
CA GLY A 117 -17.97 -11.88 11.79
C GLY A 117 -17.94 -10.36 11.97
N ILE A 118 -18.86 -9.80 12.76
CA ILE A 118 -18.89 -8.34 13.04
C ILE A 118 -17.61 -7.91 13.75
N LEU A 119 -17.16 -8.64 14.76
CA LEU A 119 -15.93 -8.33 15.48
C LEU A 119 -14.71 -8.35 14.57
N SER A 120 -14.59 -9.36 13.69
CA SER A 120 -13.44 -9.46 12.76
C SER A 120 -13.40 -8.30 11.78
N ALA A 121 -14.54 -7.94 11.19
CA ALA A 121 -14.63 -6.82 10.26
C ALA A 121 -14.32 -5.48 10.95
N LEU A 122 -14.86 -5.29 12.15
CA LEU A 122 -14.62 -4.09 12.96
C LEU A 122 -13.14 -3.96 13.35
N ILE A 123 -12.52 -5.04 13.85
CA ILE A 123 -11.10 -5.03 14.21
C ILE A 123 -10.25 -4.73 12.98
N TYR A 124 -10.48 -5.40 11.84
CA TYR A 124 -9.72 -5.13 10.62
C TYR A 124 -9.85 -3.67 10.16
N GLY A 125 -11.08 -3.14 10.12
CA GLY A 125 -11.30 -1.75 9.71
C GLY A 125 -10.65 -0.74 10.66
N ILE A 126 -10.67 -1.00 11.98
CA ILE A 126 -9.95 -0.16 12.96
C ILE A 126 -8.44 -0.26 12.75
N LEU A 127 -7.90 -1.45 12.56
CA LEU A 127 -6.46 -1.65 12.36
C LEU A 127 -5.93 -0.91 11.12
N THR A 128 -6.73 -0.83 10.06
CA THR A 128 -6.36 -0.14 8.82
C THR A 128 -6.67 1.34 8.82
N GLY A 129 -7.54 1.83 9.71
CA GLY A 129 -8.01 3.23 9.75
C GLY A 129 -7.55 4.03 10.97
N ALA A 130 -6.96 3.40 11.97
CA ALA A 130 -6.55 4.05 13.21
C ALA A 130 -5.13 3.63 13.59
N GLY A 131 -4.18 4.13 12.88
CA GLY A 131 -2.76 3.89 13.07
C GLY A 131 -1.96 5.05 12.50
N ASN A 132 -0.75 4.80 12.06
CA ASN A 132 0.02 5.79 11.33
C ASN A 132 -0.75 6.26 10.07
N PRO A 133 -0.74 7.57 9.71
CA PRO A 133 -1.45 8.11 8.54
C PRO A 133 -1.22 7.32 7.24
N ARG A 134 -0.03 6.73 7.07
CA ARG A 134 0.31 5.88 5.92
C ARG A 134 -0.54 4.60 5.80
N LEU A 135 -1.26 4.20 6.86
CA LEU A 135 -2.22 3.09 6.79
C LEU A 135 -3.51 3.48 6.09
N LEU A 136 -3.87 4.78 6.13
CA LEU A 136 -5.03 5.34 5.43
C LEU A 136 -4.77 5.55 3.94
N ALA A 137 -3.50 5.58 3.53
CA ALA A 137 -3.10 5.80 2.16
C ALA A 137 -3.62 4.70 1.23
N SER A 138 -4.02 5.09 0.02
CA SER A 138 -4.48 4.17 -1.03
C SER A 138 -3.30 3.44 -1.68
N ASN A 139 -2.50 2.77 -0.84
CA ASN A 139 -1.32 2.01 -1.22
C ASN A 139 -1.67 0.61 -1.75
N THR A 140 -0.69 -0.03 -2.38
CA THR A 140 -0.81 -1.36 -3.00
C THR A 140 -1.40 -2.40 -2.08
N GLU A 141 -1.13 -2.33 -0.77
CA GLU A 141 -1.57 -3.32 0.21
C GLU A 141 -3.08 -3.29 0.43
N ILE A 142 -3.70 -2.12 0.46
CA ILE A 142 -5.17 -2.00 0.58
C ILE A 142 -5.85 -2.74 -0.58
N PHE A 143 -5.35 -2.52 -1.80
CA PHE A 143 -5.90 -3.15 -3.00
C PHE A 143 -5.55 -4.64 -3.10
N MET A 144 -4.35 -5.04 -2.67
CA MET A 144 -3.92 -6.44 -2.60
C MET A 144 -4.80 -7.27 -1.65
N MET A 145 -5.20 -6.69 -0.51
CA MET A 145 -5.93 -7.44 0.52
C MET A 145 -7.29 -7.94 0.07
N LEU A 146 -7.96 -7.27 -0.83
CA LEU A 146 -9.25 -7.72 -1.35
C LEU A 146 -9.14 -9.07 -2.09
N PRO A 147 -8.36 -9.20 -3.17
CA PRO A 147 -8.19 -10.48 -3.87
C PRO A 147 -7.45 -11.52 -3.01
N LEU A 148 -6.53 -11.12 -2.14
CA LEU A 148 -5.84 -12.04 -1.24
C LEU A 148 -6.82 -12.67 -0.23
N THR A 149 -7.65 -11.86 0.42
CA THR A 149 -8.67 -12.35 1.36
C THR A 149 -9.71 -13.23 0.65
N ALA A 150 -10.10 -12.85 -0.58
CA ALA A 150 -10.96 -13.68 -1.41
C ALA A 150 -10.30 -15.02 -1.76
N SER A 151 -9.00 -15.02 -2.12
CA SER A 151 -8.23 -16.25 -2.35
C SER A 151 -8.30 -17.20 -1.14
N VAL A 152 -8.08 -16.66 0.06
CA VAL A 152 -8.18 -17.46 1.31
C VAL A 152 -9.61 -17.95 1.56
N LEU A 153 -10.64 -17.12 1.33
CA LEU A 153 -12.04 -17.55 1.44
C LEU A 153 -12.36 -18.72 0.50
N PHE A 154 -11.93 -18.64 -0.77
CA PHE A 154 -12.13 -19.70 -1.74
C PHE A 154 -11.31 -20.96 -1.41
N MET A 155 -10.09 -20.79 -0.85
CA MET A 155 -9.29 -21.89 -0.30
C MET A 155 -10.04 -22.63 0.82
N LEU A 156 -10.61 -21.90 1.78
CA LEU A 156 -11.41 -22.45 2.87
C LEU A 156 -12.68 -23.17 2.37
N ARG A 157 -13.22 -22.75 1.26
CA ARG A 157 -14.37 -23.38 0.55
C ARG A 157 -13.95 -24.50 -0.39
N ARG A 158 -12.64 -24.85 -0.45
CA ARG A 158 -12.06 -25.87 -1.35
C ARG A 158 -12.30 -25.56 -2.84
N GLN A 159 -12.48 -24.29 -3.19
CA GLN A 159 -12.62 -23.79 -4.55
C GLN A 159 -11.25 -23.36 -5.09
N TRP A 160 -10.40 -24.35 -5.29
CA TRP A 160 -8.96 -24.18 -5.52
C TRP A 160 -8.62 -23.35 -6.77
N LEU A 161 -9.40 -23.50 -7.85
CA LEU A 161 -9.22 -22.72 -9.09
C LEU A 161 -9.30 -21.22 -8.82
N TRP A 162 -10.40 -20.79 -8.17
CA TRP A 162 -10.62 -19.38 -7.86
C TRP A 162 -9.59 -18.86 -6.86
N SER A 163 -9.21 -19.69 -5.90
CA SER A 163 -8.14 -19.33 -4.95
C SER A 163 -6.82 -19.02 -5.66
N GLY A 164 -6.40 -19.87 -6.62
CA GLY A 164 -5.18 -19.62 -7.39
C GLY A 164 -5.25 -18.37 -8.27
N ALA A 165 -6.37 -18.18 -8.99
CA ALA A 165 -6.56 -17.01 -9.86
C ALA A 165 -6.55 -15.69 -9.05
N LEU A 166 -7.21 -15.67 -7.90
CA LEU A 166 -7.26 -14.50 -7.03
C LEU A 166 -5.92 -14.21 -6.34
N LEU A 167 -5.09 -15.23 -6.10
CA LEU A 167 -3.74 -15.00 -5.60
C LEU A 167 -2.88 -14.27 -6.66
N VAL A 168 -3.02 -14.60 -7.95
CA VAL A 168 -2.37 -13.84 -9.02
C VAL A 168 -2.90 -12.41 -9.08
N ALA A 169 -4.22 -12.22 -8.93
CA ALA A 169 -4.82 -10.88 -8.87
C ALA A 169 -4.27 -10.06 -7.68
N ALA A 170 -4.01 -10.68 -6.53
CA ALA A 170 -3.32 -10.04 -5.41
C ALA A 170 -1.88 -9.67 -5.77
N GLY A 171 -1.15 -10.57 -6.44
CA GLY A 171 0.20 -10.35 -6.95
C GLY A 171 0.31 -9.21 -7.95
N ALA A 172 -0.78 -8.92 -8.68
CA ALA A 172 -0.84 -7.78 -9.58
C ALA A 172 -0.80 -6.41 -8.87
N PHE A 173 -1.05 -6.37 -7.57
CA PHE A 173 -0.86 -5.17 -6.74
C PHE A 173 0.48 -5.16 -6.01
N ARG A 174 0.92 -6.33 -5.51
CA ARG A 174 2.19 -6.43 -4.78
C ARG A 174 2.79 -7.82 -4.86
N GLN A 175 4.08 -7.90 -5.18
CA GLN A 175 4.81 -9.17 -5.33
C GLN A 175 4.80 -10.01 -4.04
N SER A 176 4.77 -9.38 -2.87
CA SER A 176 4.74 -10.07 -1.56
C SER A 176 3.51 -10.96 -1.36
N ALA A 177 2.43 -10.76 -2.13
CA ALA A 177 1.29 -11.67 -2.14
C ALA A 177 1.70 -13.11 -2.49
N ALA A 178 2.74 -13.29 -3.32
CA ALA A 178 3.24 -14.62 -3.71
C ALA A 178 3.71 -15.47 -2.52
N VAL A 179 4.10 -14.87 -1.40
CA VAL A 179 4.46 -15.60 -0.17
C VAL A 179 3.29 -16.47 0.30
N ASN A 180 2.05 -16.09 0.00
CA ASN A 180 0.85 -16.89 0.35
C ASN A 180 0.75 -18.22 -0.43
N LEU A 181 1.59 -18.47 -1.42
CA LEU A 181 1.77 -19.82 -1.97
C LEU A 181 2.19 -20.84 -0.90
N LEU A 182 2.91 -20.40 0.13
CA LEU A 182 3.29 -21.24 1.27
C LEU A 182 2.08 -21.69 2.10
N LEU A 183 0.95 -21.00 2.03
CA LEU A 183 -0.28 -21.40 2.68
C LEU A 183 -0.94 -22.62 2.00
N LEU A 184 -0.72 -22.81 0.70
CA LEU A 184 -1.37 -23.87 -0.08
C LEU A 184 -1.12 -25.28 0.48
N PRO A 185 0.13 -25.74 0.74
CA PRO A 185 0.34 -27.09 1.26
C PRO A 185 -0.33 -27.29 2.62
N VAL A 186 -0.28 -26.29 3.50
CA VAL A 186 -0.92 -26.35 4.82
C VAL A 186 -2.43 -26.49 4.68
N ALA A 187 -3.04 -25.66 3.82
CA ALA A 187 -4.49 -25.69 3.60
C ALA A 187 -4.94 -27.01 2.96
N VAL A 188 -4.21 -27.51 1.94
CA VAL A 188 -4.52 -28.78 1.29
C VAL A 188 -4.42 -29.96 2.30
N ILE A 189 -3.37 -29.99 3.12
CA ILE A 189 -3.21 -31.05 4.14
C ILE A 189 -4.35 -31.01 5.16
N LEU A 190 -4.77 -29.83 5.60
CA LEU A 190 -5.78 -29.65 6.64
C LEU A 190 -7.22 -29.83 6.13
N LEU A 191 -7.48 -29.44 4.87
CA LEU A 191 -8.85 -29.38 4.33
C LEU A 191 -9.18 -30.56 3.44
N GLU A 192 -8.20 -31.21 2.79
CA GLU A 192 -8.45 -32.27 1.81
C GLU A 192 -8.03 -33.65 2.36
N PRO A 193 -8.87 -34.69 2.15
CA PRO A 193 -8.47 -36.05 2.38
C PRO A 193 -7.32 -36.46 1.44
N PRO A 194 -6.46 -37.43 1.83
CA PRO A 194 -5.26 -37.78 1.07
C PRO A 194 -5.52 -38.07 -0.43
N GLY A 195 -6.63 -38.71 -0.76
CA GLY A 195 -6.96 -39.08 -2.14
C GLY A 195 -7.35 -37.91 -3.07
N THR A 196 -7.70 -36.74 -2.52
CA THR A 196 -8.11 -35.57 -3.33
C THR A 196 -7.05 -34.46 -3.38
N ARG A 197 -5.98 -34.56 -2.60
CA ARG A 197 -4.94 -33.50 -2.50
C ARG A 197 -4.32 -33.14 -3.83
N LEU A 198 -3.96 -34.13 -4.68
CA LEU A 198 -3.38 -33.87 -5.99
C LEU A 198 -4.36 -33.10 -6.90
N ARG A 199 -5.66 -33.40 -6.80
CA ARG A 199 -6.70 -32.67 -7.53
C ARG A 199 -6.76 -31.22 -7.07
N ALA A 200 -6.67 -30.96 -5.77
CA ALA A 200 -6.63 -29.60 -5.22
C ALA A 200 -5.44 -28.80 -5.77
N TYR A 201 -4.23 -29.37 -5.74
CA TYR A 201 -3.04 -28.74 -6.31
C TYR A 201 -3.19 -28.44 -7.80
N ARG A 202 -3.73 -29.38 -8.61
CA ARG A 202 -3.96 -29.19 -10.04
C ARG A 202 -4.94 -28.05 -10.33
N TRP A 203 -6.05 -27.99 -9.60
CA TRP A 203 -7.01 -26.91 -9.76
C TRP A 203 -6.45 -25.55 -9.34
N PHE A 204 -5.70 -25.50 -8.24
CA PHE A 204 -5.05 -24.28 -7.83
C PHE A 204 -4.01 -23.81 -8.85
N ALA A 205 -3.18 -24.71 -9.38
CA ALA A 205 -2.23 -24.41 -10.46
C ALA A 205 -2.94 -23.93 -11.73
N GLY A 206 -4.08 -24.56 -12.08
CA GLY A 206 -4.91 -24.10 -13.19
C GLY A 206 -5.42 -22.66 -12.98
N GLY A 207 -5.78 -22.32 -11.75
CA GLY A 207 -6.16 -20.95 -11.38
C GLY A 207 -5.00 -19.96 -11.50
N LEU A 208 -3.81 -20.34 -11.04
CA LEU A 208 -2.59 -19.52 -11.23
C LEU A 208 -2.34 -19.26 -12.72
N ILE A 209 -2.36 -20.32 -13.53
CA ILE A 209 -2.13 -20.20 -14.99
C ILE A 209 -3.19 -19.29 -15.63
N ALA A 210 -4.48 -19.47 -15.29
CA ALA A 210 -5.54 -18.61 -15.81
C ALA A 210 -5.34 -17.15 -15.43
N GLY A 211 -4.99 -16.87 -14.16
CA GLY A 211 -4.70 -15.53 -13.69
C GLY A 211 -3.49 -14.91 -14.41
N LEU A 212 -2.41 -15.67 -14.60
CA LEU A 212 -1.22 -15.22 -15.31
C LEU A 212 -1.51 -14.93 -16.79
N LEU A 213 -2.33 -15.75 -17.43
CA LEU A 213 -2.74 -15.51 -18.82
C LEU A 213 -3.56 -14.23 -18.96
N VAL A 214 -4.50 -13.99 -18.05
CA VAL A 214 -5.29 -12.75 -18.02
C VAL A 214 -4.38 -11.54 -17.75
N GLY A 215 -3.50 -11.62 -16.74
CA GLY A 215 -2.55 -10.55 -16.44
C GLY A 215 -1.60 -10.25 -17.59
N GLY A 216 -1.06 -11.30 -18.23
CA GLY A 216 -0.20 -11.19 -19.41
C GLY A 216 -0.92 -10.57 -20.62
N ALA A 217 -2.19 -10.95 -20.84
CA ALA A 217 -3.00 -10.35 -21.90
C ALA A 217 -3.25 -8.85 -21.65
N LEU A 218 -3.54 -8.45 -20.40
CA LEU A 218 -3.69 -7.04 -20.03
C LEU A 218 -2.39 -6.25 -20.24
N LEU A 219 -1.24 -6.81 -19.84
CA LEU A 219 0.06 -6.18 -20.10
C LEU A 219 0.34 -6.04 -21.59
N ALA A 220 -0.03 -7.04 -22.40
CA ALA A 220 0.14 -7.01 -23.84
C ALA A 220 -0.69 -5.91 -24.50
N VAL A 221 -1.98 -5.84 -24.15
CA VAL A 221 -2.91 -4.84 -24.71
C VAL A 221 -2.51 -3.42 -24.31
N THR A 222 -1.96 -3.23 -23.12
CA THR A 222 -1.49 -1.93 -22.64
C THR A 222 -0.07 -1.58 -23.08
N GLY A 223 0.61 -2.44 -23.86
CA GLY A 223 1.99 -2.22 -24.31
C GLY A 223 3.05 -2.25 -23.19
N SER A 224 2.70 -2.84 -22.04
CA SER A 224 3.52 -2.78 -20.82
C SER A 224 4.50 -3.95 -20.66
N ILE A 225 4.47 -4.96 -21.55
CA ILE A 225 5.32 -6.16 -21.43
C ILE A 225 6.82 -5.85 -21.47
N PRO A 226 7.34 -5.01 -22.38
CA PRO A 226 8.79 -4.84 -22.53
C PRO A 226 9.49 -4.40 -21.25
N GLY A 227 8.91 -3.47 -20.53
CA GLY A 227 9.51 -2.97 -19.28
C GLY A 227 9.07 -3.72 -18.01
N PHE A 228 8.01 -4.54 -18.09
CA PHE A 228 7.45 -5.17 -16.90
C PHE A 228 8.48 -6.02 -16.14
N PHE A 229 9.14 -6.95 -16.82
CA PHE A 229 10.10 -7.84 -16.16
C PHE A 229 11.31 -7.11 -15.63
N ASP A 230 11.76 -6.10 -16.35
CA ASP A 230 12.92 -5.31 -15.97
C ASP A 230 12.62 -4.50 -14.69
N TRP A 231 11.52 -3.73 -14.67
CA TRP A 231 11.17 -2.86 -13.57
C TRP A 231 10.56 -3.60 -12.37
N THR A 232 9.77 -4.65 -12.55
CA THR A 232 9.08 -5.31 -11.45
C THR A 232 9.80 -6.54 -10.90
N VAL A 233 10.61 -7.24 -11.71
CA VAL A 233 11.33 -8.44 -11.31
C VAL A 233 12.83 -8.14 -11.15
N GLY A 234 13.45 -7.54 -12.16
CA GLY A 234 14.89 -7.24 -12.15
C GLY A 234 15.29 -6.29 -11.03
N SER A 235 14.47 -5.27 -10.76
CA SER A 235 14.72 -4.31 -9.68
C SER A 235 14.56 -4.89 -8.27
N LEU A 236 13.81 -5.99 -8.09
CA LEU A 236 13.56 -6.57 -6.75
C LEU A 236 14.85 -7.00 -6.04
N PHE A 237 15.77 -7.62 -6.77
CA PHE A 237 17.02 -8.11 -6.18
C PHE A 237 17.92 -6.95 -5.74
N GLY A 238 18.03 -5.91 -6.56
CA GLY A 238 18.76 -4.68 -6.19
C GLY A 238 18.13 -3.99 -4.99
N TYR A 239 16.82 -3.79 -5.02
CA TYR A 239 16.06 -3.19 -3.94
C TYR A 239 16.17 -3.96 -2.61
N ALA A 240 16.04 -5.29 -2.64
CA ALA A 240 16.14 -6.11 -1.46
C ALA A 240 17.56 -6.12 -0.88
N SER A 241 18.60 -6.29 -1.72
CA SER A 241 19.99 -6.47 -1.27
C SER A 241 20.54 -5.26 -0.49
N THR A 242 20.11 -4.05 -0.83
CA THR A 242 20.57 -2.81 -0.20
C THR A 242 19.85 -2.49 1.12
N ASN A 243 18.71 -3.11 1.38
CA ASN A 243 17.86 -2.82 2.54
C ASN A 243 18.05 -3.78 3.73
N TRP A 244 18.80 -4.85 3.59
CA TRP A 244 18.99 -5.89 4.60
C TRP A 244 20.32 -5.77 5.35
N THR A 245 20.65 -4.57 5.87
CA THR A 245 21.77 -4.44 6.80
C THR A 245 21.28 -4.54 8.25
N PRO A 246 22.06 -5.14 9.19
CA PRO A 246 21.62 -5.28 10.59
C PRO A 246 21.26 -3.94 11.25
N ALA A 247 22.02 -2.88 10.95
CA ALA A 247 21.76 -1.55 11.51
C ALA A 247 20.42 -0.96 11.01
N LEU A 248 20.14 -1.04 9.70
CA LEU A 248 18.88 -0.57 9.12
C LEU A 248 17.69 -1.38 9.62
N ILE A 249 17.80 -2.70 9.71
CA ILE A 249 16.74 -3.56 10.25
C ILE A 249 16.46 -3.23 11.71
N TRP A 250 17.50 -3.06 12.53
CA TRP A 250 17.34 -2.67 13.93
C TRP A 250 16.61 -1.32 14.05
N GLN A 251 17.10 -0.30 13.33
CA GLN A 251 16.52 1.03 13.33
C GLN A 251 15.03 1.00 12.90
N ARG A 252 14.73 0.40 11.74
CA ARG A 252 13.37 0.28 11.21
C ARG A 252 12.45 -0.55 12.09
N SER A 253 13.00 -1.54 12.79
CA SER A 253 12.24 -2.31 13.76
C SER A 253 11.76 -1.45 14.94
N GLN A 254 12.60 -0.54 15.41
CA GLN A 254 12.20 0.42 16.44
C GLN A 254 11.22 1.47 15.92
N ASP A 255 11.39 1.95 14.69
CA ASP A 255 10.59 3.02 14.11
C ASP A 255 9.21 2.53 13.61
N SER A 256 9.06 1.24 13.30
CA SER A 256 7.86 0.70 12.69
C SER A 256 7.27 -0.51 13.41
N ILE A 257 8.07 -1.59 13.62
CA ILE A 257 7.53 -2.84 14.19
C ILE A 257 7.11 -2.63 15.65
N ALA A 258 7.96 -2.01 16.46
CA ALA A 258 7.67 -1.83 17.88
C ALA A 258 6.45 -0.94 18.12
N PRO A 259 6.30 0.24 17.47
CA PRO A 259 5.08 1.04 17.58
C PRO A 259 3.84 0.33 17.02
N PHE A 260 3.96 -0.39 15.89
CA PHE A 260 2.86 -1.15 15.31
C PHE A 260 2.35 -2.24 16.26
N VAL A 261 3.25 -3.06 16.82
CA VAL A 261 2.88 -4.11 17.77
C VAL A 261 2.38 -3.49 19.08
N GLY A 262 3.02 -2.43 19.56
CA GLY A 262 2.67 -1.74 20.81
C GLY A 262 1.29 -1.10 20.77
N SER A 263 0.95 -0.42 19.67
CA SER A 263 -0.37 0.22 19.51
C SER A 263 -1.53 -0.77 19.44
N MET A 264 -1.25 -2.04 19.10
CA MET A 264 -2.25 -3.09 18.89
C MET A 264 -2.02 -4.31 19.79
N VAL A 265 -1.34 -4.13 20.92
CA VAL A 265 -0.91 -5.24 21.81
C VAL A 265 -2.07 -6.12 22.27
N VAL A 266 -3.24 -5.53 22.53
CA VAL A 266 -4.43 -6.30 22.96
C VAL A 266 -4.91 -7.23 21.85
N VAL A 267 -4.86 -6.78 20.58
CA VAL A 267 -5.22 -7.60 19.41
C VAL A 267 -4.20 -8.72 19.22
N TRP A 268 -2.91 -8.44 19.37
CA TRP A 268 -1.84 -9.43 19.30
C TRP A 268 -1.96 -10.50 20.40
N VAL A 269 -2.16 -10.07 21.64
CA VAL A 269 -2.34 -11.00 22.78
C VAL A 269 -3.54 -11.90 22.55
N ALA A 270 -4.68 -11.34 22.10
CA ALA A 270 -5.87 -12.13 21.80
C ALA A 270 -5.61 -13.15 20.67
N ALA A 271 -4.98 -12.74 19.58
CA ALA A 271 -4.67 -13.62 18.45
C ALA A 271 -3.69 -14.73 18.83
N VAL A 272 -2.59 -14.40 19.54
CA VAL A 272 -1.58 -15.36 19.97
C VAL A 272 -2.16 -16.36 20.97
N THR A 273 -2.95 -15.92 21.96
CA THR A 273 -3.60 -16.82 22.92
C THR A 273 -4.60 -17.76 22.25
N PHE A 274 -5.27 -17.31 21.18
CA PHE A 274 -6.11 -18.20 20.39
C PHE A 274 -5.26 -19.20 19.59
N ALA A 275 -4.24 -18.74 18.89
CA ALA A 275 -3.35 -19.56 18.07
C ALA A 275 -2.59 -20.62 18.90
N TRP A 276 -2.27 -20.31 20.16
CA TRP A 276 -1.60 -21.25 21.07
C TRP A 276 -2.36 -22.58 21.21
N ARG A 277 -3.68 -22.55 20.99
CA ARG A 277 -4.53 -23.74 21.05
C ARG A 277 -4.54 -24.53 19.74
N TRP A 278 -3.58 -24.31 18.83
CA TRP A 278 -3.49 -24.90 17.49
C TRP A 278 -3.98 -26.35 17.38
N LYS A 279 -3.49 -27.23 18.27
CA LYS A 279 -3.83 -28.65 18.24
C LYS A 279 -5.32 -28.95 18.46
N ARG A 280 -6.06 -28.01 19.09
CA ARG A 280 -7.48 -28.14 19.43
C ARG A 280 -8.39 -27.38 18.48
N LEU A 281 -7.81 -26.63 17.54
CA LEU A 281 -8.59 -25.81 16.58
C LEU A 281 -9.11 -26.67 15.43
N PRO A 282 -10.33 -26.38 14.91
CA PRO A 282 -10.81 -26.90 13.64
C PRO A 282 -9.87 -26.59 12.47
N ALA A 283 -9.93 -27.38 11.39
CA ALA A 283 -9.05 -27.24 10.25
C ALA A 283 -9.04 -25.83 9.64
N GLY A 284 -10.23 -25.22 9.47
CA GLY A 284 -10.33 -23.85 8.94
C GLY A 284 -9.66 -22.78 9.80
N GLU A 285 -9.83 -22.87 11.14
CA GLU A 285 -9.17 -21.96 12.09
C GLU A 285 -7.64 -22.14 12.05
N ARG A 286 -7.14 -23.38 11.87
CA ARG A 286 -5.70 -23.65 11.67
C ARG A 286 -5.19 -23.02 10.38
N VAL A 287 -5.95 -23.03 9.29
CA VAL A 287 -5.56 -22.34 8.06
C VAL A 287 -5.43 -20.82 8.30
N VAL A 288 -6.29 -20.21 9.11
CA VAL A 288 -6.18 -18.78 9.46
C VAL A 288 -4.91 -18.52 10.32
N VAL A 289 -4.57 -19.40 11.27
CA VAL A 289 -3.31 -19.30 12.01
C VAL A 289 -2.11 -19.43 11.09
N ALA A 290 -2.12 -20.39 10.16
CA ALA A 290 -1.07 -20.54 9.17
C ALA A 290 -0.98 -19.31 8.25
N TRP A 291 -2.11 -18.69 7.90
CA TRP A 291 -2.12 -17.45 7.13
C TRP A 291 -1.41 -16.31 7.87
N LEU A 292 -1.65 -16.15 9.18
CA LEU A 292 -0.91 -15.14 9.98
C LEU A 292 0.60 -15.41 9.94
N VAL A 293 1.02 -16.66 10.11
CA VAL A 293 2.44 -17.04 10.08
C VAL A 293 3.06 -16.75 8.72
N VAL A 294 2.37 -17.10 7.62
CA VAL A 294 2.83 -16.87 6.25
C VAL A 294 2.84 -15.37 5.90
N ALA A 295 1.94 -14.56 6.45
CA ALA A 295 1.90 -13.12 6.22
C ALA A 295 3.11 -12.37 6.82
N VAL A 296 3.77 -12.92 7.86
CA VAL A 296 4.96 -12.28 8.49
C VAL A 296 6.09 -12.08 7.48
N PRO A 297 6.65 -13.13 6.81
CA PRO A 297 7.69 -12.91 5.81
C PRO A 297 7.23 -12.02 4.65
N GLY A 298 5.95 -12.05 4.27
CA GLY A 298 5.41 -11.14 3.27
C GLY A 298 5.48 -9.66 3.67
N SER A 299 5.19 -9.35 4.94
CA SER A 299 5.27 -7.99 5.49
C SER A 299 6.71 -7.50 5.65
N LEU A 300 7.65 -8.41 5.86
CA LEU A 300 9.06 -8.10 6.03
C LEU A 300 9.82 -8.06 4.69
N ALA A 301 9.23 -8.58 3.61
CA ALA A 301 9.86 -8.64 2.30
C ALA A 301 10.30 -7.25 1.82
N GLY A 302 11.54 -7.14 1.32
CA GLY A 302 12.11 -5.88 0.87
C GLY A 302 12.83 -5.06 1.94
N GLY A 303 12.66 -5.34 3.24
CA GLY A 303 13.46 -4.76 4.33
C GLY A 303 13.16 -3.30 4.70
N HIS A 304 12.29 -2.60 3.99
CA HIS A 304 11.90 -1.20 4.32
C HIS A 304 11.05 -1.06 5.58
N LEU A 305 10.28 -2.09 5.92
CA LEU A 305 9.42 -2.16 7.10
C LEU A 305 8.47 -0.95 7.25
N SER A 306 7.99 -0.38 6.15
CA SER A 306 7.01 0.71 6.17
C SER A 306 5.70 0.25 6.80
N TRP A 307 4.98 1.15 7.49
CA TRP A 307 3.76 0.83 8.21
C TRP A 307 2.70 0.13 7.36
N HIS A 308 2.49 0.56 6.12
CA HIS A 308 1.52 -0.04 5.21
C HIS A 308 1.85 -1.50 4.83
N TYR A 309 3.11 -1.96 4.96
CA TYR A 309 3.46 -3.37 4.72
C TYR A 309 2.79 -4.32 5.71
N PHE A 310 2.46 -3.83 6.91
CA PHE A 310 1.81 -4.65 7.95
C PHE A 310 0.33 -4.87 7.71
N ILE A 311 -0.30 -4.19 6.73
CA ILE A 311 -1.72 -4.37 6.37
C ILE A 311 -2.01 -5.84 6.03
N GLN A 312 -1.06 -6.57 5.40
CA GLN A 312 -1.26 -7.98 5.09
C GLN A 312 -1.31 -8.90 6.33
N LEU A 313 -0.79 -8.46 7.48
CA LEU A 313 -0.97 -9.15 8.77
C LEU A 313 -2.36 -8.92 9.37
N MET A 314 -2.98 -7.79 9.08
CA MET A 314 -4.17 -7.34 9.79
C MET A 314 -5.39 -8.23 9.53
N GLY A 315 -5.50 -8.83 8.33
CA GLY A 315 -6.60 -9.74 8.00
C GLY A 315 -6.64 -10.97 8.91
N PRO A 316 -5.63 -11.84 8.90
CA PRO A 316 -5.59 -13.00 9.78
C PRO A 316 -5.52 -12.63 11.27
N LEU A 317 -4.85 -11.53 11.63
CA LEU A 317 -4.78 -11.02 13.01
C LEU A 317 -6.17 -10.65 13.52
N ALA A 318 -6.97 -9.92 12.75
CA ALA A 318 -8.34 -9.54 13.09
C ALA A 318 -9.26 -10.75 13.27
N LEU A 319 -9.13 -11.76 12.40
CA LEU A 319 -9.90 -13.01 12.50
C LEU A 319 -9.58 -13.74 13.82
N LEU A 320 -8.31 -13.97 14.12
CA LEU A 320 -7.89 -14.70 15.30
C LEU A 320 -8.23 -13.97 16.61
N ALA A 321 -8.03 -12.65 16.64
CA ALA A 321 -8.42 -11.83 17.78
C ALA A 321 -9.93 -11.84 18.01
N ALA A 322 -10.73 -11.75 16.94
CA ALA A 322 -12.17 -11.82 17.05
C ALA A 322 -12.67 -13.17 17.56
N PHE A 323 -12.05 -14.28 17.13
CA PHE A 323 -12.35 -15.62 17.67
C PHE A 323 -12.01 -15.73 19.15
N ALA A 324 -10.91 -15.12 19.61
CA ALA A 324 -10.55 -15.05 21.01
C ALA A 324 -11.58 -14.24 21.82
N PHE A 325 -11.91 -13.04 21.36
CA PHE A 325 -12.90 -12.18 22.02
C PHE A 325 -14.30 -12.81 22.03
N ASP A 326 -14.74 -13.43 20.94
CA ASP A 326 -16.03 -14.10 20.87
C ASP A 326 -16.15 -15.22 21.93
N LYS A 327 -15.09 -16.02 22.09
CA LYS A 327 -15.05 -17.04 23.14
C LYS A 327 -15.02 -16.43 24.55
N ALA A 328 -14.23 -15.38 24.75
CA ALA A 328 -14.07 -14.72 26.06
C ALA A 328 -15.34 -13.97 26.51
N LEU A 329 -16.13 -13.41 25.58
CA LEU A 329 -17.41 -12.78 25.89
C LEU A 329 -18.48 -13.75 26.43
N ASN A 330 -18.29 -15.04 26.25
CA ASN A 330 -19.14 -16.07 26.82
C ASN A 330 -18.70 -16.53 28.23
N MET A 331 -17.59 -15.98 28.75
CA MET A 331 -17.04 -16.32 30.06
C MET A 331 -17.60 -15.42 31.19
N PRO A 332 -17.56 -15.83 32.47
CA PRO A 332 -17.97 -14.99 33.59
C PRO A 332 -17.22 -13.64 33.67
N ALA A 333 -15.97 -13.60 33.24
CA ALA A 333 -15.13 -12.40 33.21
C ALA A 333 -15.43 -11.44 32.04
N ARG A 334 -16.51 -11.63 31.26
CA ARG A 334 -16.85 -10.86 30.05
C ARG A 334 -16.74 -9.34 30.17
N ARG A 335 -17.11 -8.77 31.34
CA ARG A 335 -17.03 -7.34 31.60
C ARG A 335 -15.60 -6.79 31.52
N TRP A 336 -14.64 -7.54 32.05
CA TRP A 336 -13.22 -7.16 32.01
C TRP A 336 -12.62 -7.30 30.62
N VAL A 337 -13.03 -8.36 29.88
CA VAL A 337 -12.64 -8.54 28.49
C VAL A 337 -13.16 -7.41 27.62
N THR A 338 -14.42 -7.02 27.82
CA THR A 338 -15.01 -5.88 27.12
C THR A 338 -14.28 -4.58 27.46
N ALA A 339 -14.01 -4.33 28.74
CA ALA A 339 -13.26 -3.14 29.17
C ALA A 339 -11.84 -3.12 28.57
N ALA A 340 -11.12 -4.24 28.61
CA ALA A 340 -9.78 -4.35 28.04
C ALA A 340 -9.80 -4.11 26.51
N ALA A 341 -10.80 -4.63 25.79
CA ALA A 341 -10.95 -4.40 24.37
C ALA A 341 -11.27 -2.91 24.06
N ILE A 342 -12.19 -2.30 24.80
CA ILE A 342 -12.54 -0.87 24.64
C ILE A 342 -11.31 0.01 24.88
N VAL A 343 -10.59 -0.21 25.97
CA VAL A 343 -9.41 0.61 26.30
C VAL A 343 -8.24 0.29 25.37
N GLY A 344 -7.93 -0.99 25.16
CA GLY A 344 -6.74 -1.40 24.42
C GLY A 344 -6.85 -1.22 22.90
N ILE A 345 -8.05 -1.08 22.35
CA ILE A 345 -8.29 -0.80 20.93
C ILE A 345 -8.76 0.65 20.76
N GLY A 346 -9.70 1.07 21.59
CA GLY A 346 -10.33 2.40 21.45
C GLY A 346 -9.40 3.57 21.79
N ALA A 347 -8.52 3.44 22.81
CA ALA A 347 -7.62 4.53 23.16
C ALA A 347 -6.54 4.78 22.09
N PRO A 348 -5.84 3.75 21.54
CA PRO A 348 -4.96 3.95 20.39
C PRO A 348 -5.69 4.51 19.17
N MET A 349 -6.91 4.02 18.89
CA MET A 349 -7.75 4.52 17.79
C MET A 349 -8.03 6.01 17.92
N LEU A 350 -8.46 6.46 19.09
CA LEU A 350 -8.74 7.88 19.34
C LEU A 350 -7.47 8.74 19.24
N GLY A 351 -6.35 8.25 19.78
CA GLY A 351 -5.07 8.94 19.71
C GLY A 351 -4.57 9.11 18.30
N TRP A 352 -4.54 8.04 17.52
CA TRP A 352 -4.14 8.07 16.11
C TRP A 352 -5.14 8.86 15.25
N GLY A 353 -6.45 8.66 15.42
CA GLY A 353 -7.46 9.41 14.67
C GLY A 353 -7.37 10.92 14.91
N ALA A 354 -7.09 11.35 16.14
CA ALA A 354 -6.85 12.77 16.45
C ALA A 354 -5.55 13.27 15.79
N PHE A 355 -4.50 12.46 15.81
CA PHE A 355 -3.22 12.76 15.16
C PHE A 355 -3.39 12.86 13.64
N ASP A 356 -4.06 11.89 13.00
CA ASP A 356 -4.30 11.86 11.56
C ASP A 356 -5.12 13.04 11.03
N LEU A 357 -5.91 13.70 11.91
CA LEU A 357 -6.67 14.90 11.55
C LEU A 357 -5.82 16.18 11.54
N VAL A 358 -4.75 16.23 12.32
CA VAL A 358 -3.96 17.46 12.53
C VAL A 358 -2.55 17.39 11.96
N ALA A 359 -2.01 16.19 11.76
CA ALA A 359 -0.67 15.98 11.20
C ALA A 359 -0.71 16.10 9.67
N ASP A 360 0.29 16.75 9.08
CA ASP A 360 0.56 16.61 7.66
C ASP A 360 1.34 15.31 7.43
N PRO A 361 0.73 14.28 6.79
CA PRO A 361 1.37 12.97 6.64
C PRO A 361 2.62 12.99 5.77
N LEU A 362 2.75 13.93 4.85
CA LEU A 362 3.92 14.05 3.97
C LEU A 362 5.10 14.72 4.65
N THR A 363 4.83 15.71 5.50
CA THR A 363 5.85 16.43 6.24
C THR A 363 6.19 15.75 7.56
N TYR A 364 5.41 14.74 7.94
CA TYR A 364 5.60 14.02 9.18
C TYR A 364 6.82 13.11 9.10
N ASP A 365 7.92 13.59 9.65
CA ASP A 365 9.09 12.78 9.99
C ASP A 365 9.23 12.77 11.51
N PHE A 366 9.22 11.59 12.12
CA PHE A 366 9.51 11.43 13.55
C PHE A 366 10.88 12.00 13.96
N ARG A 367 11.74 12.30 13.00
CA ARG A 367 13.14 12.67 13.23
C ARG A 367 13.48 14.12 12.94
N ALA A 368 12.78 14.75 11.98
CA ALA A 368 13.05 16.13 11.61
C ALA A 368 11.81 16.76 10.94
N PRO A 369 11.53 18.04 11.23
CA PRO A 369 10.52 18.78 10.47
C PRO A 369 10.98 18.87 9.01
N VAL A 370 10.15 18.44 8.08
CA VAL A 370 10.37 18.60 6.64
C VAL A 370 9.92 20.00 6.23
N PRO A 371 10.67 20.72 5.37
CA PRO A 371 10.26 22.04 4.89
C PRO A 371 8.87 22.02 4.24
N GLN A 372 8.14 23.11 4.40
CA GLN A 372 6.82 23.25 3.76
C GLN A 372 6.99 23.38 2.24
N HIS A 373 6.32 22.50 1.49
CA HIS A 373 6.45 22.45 0.03
C HIS A 373 5.37 23.27 -0.69
N GLU A 374 4.36 23.75 0.03
CA GLU A 374 3.27 24.54 -0.56
C GLU A 374 3.76 25.81 -1.24
N ALA A 375 4.78 26.47 -0.71
CA ALA A 375 5.37 27.65 -1.36
C ALA A 375 5.96 27.31 -2.74
N VAL A 376 6.67 26.18 -2.86
CA VAL A 376 7.22 25.73 -4.14
C VAL A 376 6.11 25.28 -5.08
N ALA A 377 5.14 24.52 -4.62
CA ALA A 377 3.98 24.10 -5.40
C ALA A 377 3.17 25.31 -5.90
N SER A 378 2.97 26.31 -5.05
CA SER A 378 2.30 27.56 -5.40
C SER A 378 3.08 28.35 -6.44
N TYR A 379 4.41 28.43 -6.30
CA TYR A 379 5.27 29.06 -7.29
C TYR A 379 5.10 28.38 -8.66
N ILE A 380 5.16 27.06 -8.72
CA ILE A 380 4.97 26.29 -9.95
C ILE A 380 3.60 26.61 -10.57
N ARG A 381 2.51 26.56 -9.78
CA ARG A 381 1.15 26.83 -10.27
C ARG A 381 1.01 28.21 -10.88
N THR A 382 1.63 29.23 -10.26
CA THR A 382 1.48 30.63 -10.68
C THR A 382 2.38 31.02 -11.85
N HIS A 383 3.46 30.27 -12.10
CA HIS A 383 4.44 30.56 -13.16
C HIS A 383 4.40 29.57 -14.33
N THR A 384 3.41 28.69 -14.36
CA THR A 384 3.20 27.72 -15.45
C THR A 384 1.72 27.61 -15.79
N SER A 385 1.43 27.20 -17.02
CA SER A 385 0.08 26.84 -17.47
C SER A 385 -0.29 25.41 -17.05
N PRO A 386 -1.58 25.05 -16.93
CA PRO A 386 -2.01 23.67 -16.60
C PRO A 386 -1.51 22.60 -17.59
N GLN A 387 -1.16 22.99 -18.82
CA GLN A 387 -0.64 22.09 -19.86
C GLN A 387 0.87 21.92 -19.80
N ASP A 388 1.57 22.82 -19.09
CA ASP A 388 3.01 22.77 -18.97
C ASP A 388 3.45 21.57 -18.15
N ARG A 389 4.63 21.05 -18.51
CA ARG A 389 5.26 19.97 -17.77
C ARG A 389 6.33 20.52 -16.85
N VAL A 390 6.59 19.79 -15.77
CA VAL A 390 7.61 20.13 -14.78
C VAL A 390 8.53 18.93 -14.59
N PHE A 391 9.80 19.17 -14.30
CA PHE A 391 10.74 18.15 -13.89
C PHE A 391 11.24 18.46 -12.49
N VAL A 392 11.14 17.50 -11.58
CA VAL A 392 11.64 17.56 -10.19
C VAL A 392 12.88 16.71 -10.09
N TRP A 393 14.02 17.34 -9.84
CA TRP A 393 15.23 16.63 -9.45
C TRP A 393 15.21 16.44 -7.93
N GLY A 394 14.83 15.24 -7.49
CA GLY A 394 14.64 14.90 -6.09
C GLY A 394 13.72 13.71 -5.87
N ASP A 395 13.66 13.24 -4.64
CA ASP A 395 12.73 12.21 -4.21
C ASP A 395 11.44 12.85 -3.63
N TRP A 396 10.79 13.71 -4.45
CA TRP A 396 9.57 14.41 -4.04
C TRP A 396 8.50 14.49 -5.15
N PRO A 397 7.97 13.35 -5.60
CA PRO A 397 6.93 13.32 -6.64
C PRO A 397 5.61 14.01 -6.23
N ALA A 398 5.41 14.27 -4.94
CA ALA A 398 4.26 15.02 -4.42
C ALA A 398 4.08 16.38 -5.11
N LEU A 399 5.18 17.06 -5.49
CA LEU A 399 5.13 18.35 -6.18
C LEU A 399 4.33 18.32 -7.48
N TYR A 400 4.31 17.21 -8.22
CA TYR A 400 3.49 17.09 -9.43
C TYR A 400 2.00 17.17 -9.11
N ILE A 401 1.57 16.49 -8.05
CA ILE A 401 0.18 16.49 -7.59
C ILE A 401 -0.16 17.83 -6.93
N GLU A 402 0.69 18.32 -6.03
CA GLU A 402 0.49 19.57 -5.30
C GLU A 402 0.41 20.78 -6.25
N SER A 403 1.22 20.78 -7.30
CA SER A 403 1.22 21.85 -8.31
C SER A 403 0.20 21.65 -9.43
N ASP A 404 -0.48 20.52 -9.51
CA ASP A 404 -1.34 20.11 -10.63
C ASP A 404 -0.60 20.14 -11.98
N ARG A 405 0.66 19.71 -12.00
CA ARG A 405 1.49 19.68 -13.22
C ARG A 405 1.95 18.26 -13.53
N ILE A 406 1.95 17.94 -14.82
CA ILE A 406 2.40 16.64 -15.31
C ILE A 406 3.93 16.61 -15.34
N MET A 407 4.49 15.49 -14.93
CA MET A 407 5.93 15.28 -15.02
C MET A 407 6.43 15.20 -16.47
N SER A 408 7.64 15.71 -16.71
CA SER A 408 8.27 15.71 -18.04
C SER A 408 8.93 14.40 -18.39
N SER A 409 9.29 13.57 -17.41
CA SER A 409 9.99 12.33 -17.62
C SER A 409 9.18 11.14 -17.08
N ARG A 410 9.55 9.94 -17.52
CA ARG A 410 8.98 8.67 -17.00
C ARG A 410 9.39 8.36 -15.55
N PHE A 411 10.36 9.08 -15.00
CA PHE A 411 10.91 8.86 -13.67
C PHE A 411 10.25 9.82 -12.67
N PRO A 412 9.35 9.34 -11.77
CA PRO A 412 8.55 10.24 -10.92
C PRO A 412 9.34 10.91 -9.80
N GLY A 413 10.37 10.29 -9.26
CA GLY A 413 11.10 10.87 -8.14
C GLY A 413 12.55 10.43 -8.00
N PHE A 414 12.88 9.25 -8.49
CA PHE A 414 14.26 8.73 -8.48
C PHE A 414 14.51 7.79 -9.66
N LEU A 415 15.76 7.66 -10.03
CA LEU A 415 16.16 6.79 -11.12
C LEU A 415 16.35 5.35 -10.61
N ARG A 416 16.18 4.37 -11.50
CA ARG A 416 16.44 2.97 -11.20
C ARG A 416 17.84 2.76 -10.64
N GLY A 417 17.96 1.98 -9.53
CA GLY A 417 19.22 1.75 -8.83
C GLY A 417 19.83 2.98 -8.14
N PHE A 418 19.21 4.14 -8.33
CA PHE A 418 19.53 5.38 -7.68
C PHE A 418 18.41 5.69 -6.70
N SER A 419 18.61 5.30 -5.48
CA SER A 419 17.62 5.53 -4.42
C SER A 419 18.35 5.70 -3.09
N ARG A 420 18.08 6.81 -2.45
CA ARG A 420 18.54 7.06 -1.10
C ARG A 420 18.05 5.99 -0.12
N GLY A 421 16.79 5.57 -0.26
CA GLY A 421 16.19 4.54 0.57
C GLY A 421 16.79 3.14 0.39
N SER A 422 17.56 2.90 -0.65
CA SER A 422 18.27 1.64 -0.88
C SER A 422 19.62 1.53 -0.19
N GLY A 423 20.03 2.53 0.58
CA GLY A 423 21.30 2.52 1.30
C GLY A 423 22.53 2.71 0.41
N LEU A 424 22.37 3.32 -0.76
CA LEU A 424 23.49 3.70 -1.63
C LEU A 424 24.42 4.69 -0.92
N ALA A 425 25.72 4.48 -1.08
CA ALA A 425 26.71 5.41 -0.57
C ALA A 425 26.59 6.75 -1.32
N PRO A 426 26.79 7.91 -0.65
CA PRO A 426 26.71 9.22 -1.28
C PRO A 426 27.65 9.43 -2.47
N ASN A 427 28.73 8.67 -2.55
CA ASN A 427 29.71 8.71 -3.64
C ASN A 427 29.42 7.73 -4.77
N ASN A 428 28.32 6.99 -4.71
CA ASN A 428 27.90 6.05 -5.76
C ASN A 428 26.89 6.72 -6.70
N TRP A 429 27.35 7.75 -7.39
CA TRP A 429 26.51 8.70 -8.13
C TRP A 429 25.85 8.13 -9.39
N ASP A 430 26.51 7.21 -10.05
CA ASP A 430 26.08 6.70 -11.36
C ASP A 430 25.87 5.19 -11.30
N THR A 431 24.86 4.78 -10.58
CA THR A 431 24.52 3.37 -10.38
C THR A 431 23.62 2.80 -11.48
N THR A 432 23.06 3.65 -12.33
CA THR A 432 22.14 3.27 -13.40
C THR A 432 22.41 4.05 -14.68
N PRO A 433 23.61 3.93 -15.28
CA PRO A 433 23.97 4.71 -16.47
C PRO A 433 23.02 4.46 -17.65
N GLU A 434 22.38 3.30 -17.72
CA GLU A 434 21.43 2.93 -18.75
C GLU A 434 20.15 3.77 -18.81
N VAL A 435 19.78 4.46 -17.72
CA VAL A 435 18.55 5.29 -17.71
C VAL A 435 18.80 6.73 -18.15
N TRP A 436 20.06 7.19 -18.23
CA TRP A 436 20.37 8.56 -18.63
C TRP A 436 19.96 8.92 -20.05
N PRO A 437 20.16 8.05 -21.07
CA PRO A 437 19.64 8.27 -22.42
C PRO A 437 18.10 8.42 -22.43
N GLU A 438 17.39 7.63 -21.64
CA GLU A 438 15.93 7.71 -21.54
C GLU A 438 15.48 9.01 -20.89
N LEU A 439 16.12 9.45 -19.80
CA LEU A 439 15.83 10.72 -19.16
C LEU A 439 16.08 11.90 -20.13
N GLN A 440 17.23 11.89 -20.83
CA GLN A 440 17.56 12.93 -21.80
C GLN A 440 16.56 12.98 -22.96
N ALA A 441 16.12 11.81 -23.46
CA ALA A 441 15.11 11.71 -24.49
C ALA A 441 13.77 12.29 -24.01
N ASP A 442 13.33 11.91 -22.81
CA ASP A 442 12.08 12.40 -22.21
C ASP A 442 12.09 13.93 -22.06
N LEU A 443 13.15 14.50 -21.47
CA LEU A 443 13.28 15.94 -21.25
C LEU A 443 13.45 16.72 -22.56
N THR A 444 13.96 16.09 -23.62
CA THR A 444 14.09 16.70 -24.94
C THR A 444 12.75 16.68 -25.70
N GLN A 445 12.01 15.58 -25.62
CA GLN A 445 10.70 15.43 -26.26
C GLN A 445 9.61 16.21 -25.55
N ASN A 446 9.71 16.33 -24.22
CA ASN A 446 8.76 17.00 -23.34
C ASN A 446 9.50 18.02 -22.48
N PRO A 447 10.00 19.13 -23.06
CA PRO A 447 10.79 20.10 -22.31
C PRO A 447 9.97 20.66 -21.14
N PRO A 448 10.48 20.56 -19.89
CA PRO A 448 9.80 21.14 -18.74
C PRO A 448 9.82 22.67 -18.81
N ALA A 449 8.68 23.31 -18.51
CA ALA A 449 8.64 24.76 -18.35
C ALA A 449 9.48 25.18 -17.13
N LEU A 450 9.44 24.39 -16.07
CA LEU A 450 10.26 24.58 -14.89
C LEU A 450 10.98 23.28 -14.51
N ILE A 451 12.23 23.42 -14.05
CA ILE A 451 13.01 22.38 -13.37
C ILE A 451 13.14 22.80 -11.93
N VAL A 452 12.83 21.90 -11.00
CA VAL A 452 12.91 22.10 -9.55
C VAL A 452 14.01 21.25 -8.98
N ASP A 453 15.04 21.87 -8.38
CA ASP A 453 16.16 21.19 -7.76
C ASP A 453 16.00 21.17 -6.24
N THR A 454 15.58 20.03 -5.70
CA THR A 454 15.37 19.84 -4.26
C THR A 454 16.66 19.53 -3.49
N ALA A 455 17.78 19.30 -4.17
CA ALA A 455 19.06 19.00 -3.53
C ALA A 455 19.56 20.17 -2.67
N HIS A 456 19.39 21.43 -3.12
CA HIS A 456 19.79 22.61 -2.35
C HIS A 456 19.02 22.74 -1.02
N GLY A 457 17.72 22.40 -1.00
CA GLY A 457 16.91 22.43 0.22
C GLY A 457 17.07 21.17 1.10
N ASN A 458 17.88 20.24 0.68
CA ASN A 458 18.07 18.92 1.32
C ASN A 458 16.76 18.16 1.58
N TRP A 459 15.77 18.28 0.68
CA TRP A 459 14.52 17.57 0.84
C TRP A 459 14.76 16.07 0.87
N SER A 460 14.29 15.42 1.90
CA SER A 460 14.51 13.99 2.09
C SER A 460 16.00 13.58 2.02
N ASP A 461 16.94 14.39 2.55
CA ASP A 461 18.41 14.22 2.49
C ASP A 461 18.98 14.19 1.06
N PHE A 462 18.32 14.82 0.09
CA PHE A 462 18.72 14.78 -1.31
C PHE A 462 19.94 15.65 -1.64
N SER A 463 20.45 16.44 -0.68
CA SER A 463 21.70 17.23 -0.87
C SER A 463 22.93 16.39 -1.24
N MET A 464 22.87 15.07 -0.96
CA MET A 464 23.91 14.12 -1.38
C MET A 464 23.98 13.93 -2.91
N TYR A 465 22.94 14.37 -3.66
CA TYR A 465 22.78 14.13 -5.07
C TYR A 465 22.58 15.44 -5.87
N PRO A 466 23.54 16.39 -5.80
CA PRO A 466 23.43 17.64 -6.55
C PRO A 466 23.48 17.36 -8.05
N MET A 467 22.71 18.11 -8.84
CA MET A 467 22.67 17.93 -10.31
C MET A 467 24.05 18.01 -10.96
N SER A 468 24.99 18.78 -10.37
CA SER A 468 26.36 18.93 -10.86
C SER A 468 27.16 17.61 -10.93
N ASN A 469 26.77 16.60 -10.15
CA ASN A 469 27.41 15.28 -10.16
C ASN A 469 26.99 14.42 -11.36
N TYR A 470 25.99 14.87 -12.14
CA TYR A 470 25.40 14.12 -13.26
C TYR A 470 25.57 14.91 -14.56
N PRO A 471 26.66 14.68 -15.33
CA PRO A 471 27.00 15.49 -16.49
C PRO A 471 25.89 15.60 -17.55
N VAL A 472 25.13 14.53 -17.76
CA VAL A 472 24.01 14.53 -18.72
C VAL A 472 22.94 15.55 -18.31
N LEU A 473 22.53 15.55 -17.05
CA LEU A 473 21.53 16.46 -16.51
C LEU A 473 22.11 17.89 -16.36
N ALA A 474 23.29 18.03 -15.80
CA ALA A 474 23.95 19.32 -15.62
C ALA A 474 24.11 20.08 -16.95
N ASN A 475 24.61 19.40 -18.00
CA ASN A 475 24.76 19.99 -19.33
C ASN A 475 23.39 20.34 -19.96
N PHE A 476 22.38 19.49 -19.78
CA PHE A 476 21.05 19.77 -20.27
C PHE A 476 20.47 21.05 -19.63
N VAL A 477 20.60 21.17 -18.30
CA VAL A 477 20.09 22.32 -17.55
C VAL A 477 20.86 23.59 -17.90
N THR A 478 22.18 23.57 -17.81
CA THR A 478 23.00 24.77 -18.04
C THR A 478 22.93 25.31 -19.47
N SER A 479 22.68 24.45 -20.46
CA SER A 479 22.57 24.86 -21.86
C SER A 479 21.21 25.42 -22.26
N ARG A 480 20.15 25.08 -21.53
CA ARG A 480 18.75 25.37 -21.94
C ARG A 480 17.94 26.13 -20.90
N TYR A 481 18.39 26.21 -19.67
CA TYR A 481 17.65 26.77 -18.55
C TYR A 481 18.49 27.80 -17.80
N HIS A 482 17.82 28.74 -17.13
CA HIS A 482 18.43 29.69 -16.22
C HIS A 482 17.68 29.72 -14.89
N VAL A 483 18.35 30.11 -13.82
CA VAL A 483 17.75 30.25 -12.49
C VAL A 483 16.77 31.42 -12.50
N VAL A 484 15.53 31.19 -12.07
CA VAL A 484 14.49 32.22 -11.99
C VAL A 484 14.06 32.51 -10.56
N ALA A 485 14.22 31.56 -9.64
CA ALA A 485 13.85 31.73 -8.23
C ALA A 485 14.59 30.77 -7.33
N THR A 486 14.62 31.13 -6.05
CA THR A 486 14.91 30.20 -4.94
C THR A 486 13.78 30.32 -3.94
N VAL A 487 13.02 29.24 -3.75
CA VAL A 487 11.86 29.18 -2.86
C VAL A 487 12.11 28.08 -1.82
N ASP A 488 12.05 28.41 -0.55
CA ASP A 488 12.34 27.48 0.56
C ASP A 488 13.65 26.69 0.33
N GLN A 489 14.72 27.41 -0.01
CA GLN A 489 16.03 26.87 -0.36
C GLN A 489 16.05 25.95 -1.60
N THR A 490 14.96 25.83 -2.32
CA THR A 490 14.86 25.04 -3.55
C THR A 490 15.10 25.93 -4.75
N VAL A 491 16.02 25.54 -5.61
CA VAL A 491 16.36 26.31 -6.82
C VAL A 491 15.43 25.92 -7.95
N ILE A 492 14.88 26.93 -8.61
CA ILE A 492 13.95 26.76 -9.73
C ILE A 492 14.55 27.36 -10.99
N TYR A 493 14.56 26.59 -12.06
CA TYR A 493 15.06 26.97 -13.37
C TYR A 493 13.89 27.06 -14.36
N ALA A 494 13.92 28.04 -15.23
CA ALA A 494 12.99 28.18 -16.37
C ALA A 494 13.72 27.95 -17.69
N LEU A 495 12.96 27.46 -18.69
CA LEU A 495 13.46 27.27 -20.04
C LEU A 495 13.85 28.64 -20.64
N ASN A 496 15.00 28.70 -21.33
CA ASN A 496 15.42 29.90 -22.07
C ASN A 496 14.41 30.16 -23.19
N SER A 497 14.01 31.42 -23.33
CA SER A 497 13.11 31.91 -24.39
C SER A 497 13.76 31.80 -25.78
#